data_8287ca7e50e769f3aceacfe667f4095e
#
_entry.id   8287ca7e50e769f3aceacfe667f4095e
#
_cell.length_a   1.000
_cell.length_b   1.000
_cell.length_c   1.000
_cell.angle_alpha   90.00
_cell.angle_beta   90.00
_cell.angle_gamma   90.00
#
_symmetry.space_group_name_H-M   'P 1'
#
loop_
_entity.id
_entity.type
_entity.pdbx_description
1 polymer ?
#
loop_
_entity_poly.entity_id
_entity_poly.type
_entity_poly.pdbx_seq_one_letter_code
_entity_poly.pdbx_strand_id
1 'polypeptide(L)' 'MEMKARYFTETFSNMEDYIEFISKLSHDDDKLKLISGIEIDGIILITLKEVYTVL' A
#
# COMPACT_ATOMS: atom_id res chain seq x y z
N MET A 1 -13.64 20.38 8.08
CA MET A 1 -12.80 19.46 7.31
C MET A 1 -12.11 18.49 8.26
N GLU A 2 -12.24 17.20 8.00
CA GLU A 2 -11.74 16.17 8.90
C GLU A 2 -10.85 15.20 8.14
N MET A 3 -9.72 14.85 8.73
CA MET A 3 -8.81 13.88 8.15
C MET A 3 -9.12 12.50 8.72
N LYS A 4 -9.28 11.53 7.83
CA LYS A 4 -9.51 10.14 8.21
C LYS A 4 -8.49 9.24 7.53
N ALA A 5 -8.33 8.07 8.07
CA ALA A 5 -7.43 7.07 7.51
C ALA A 5 -8.14 5.73 7.41
N ARG A 6 -7.80 4.98 6.38
CA ARG A 6 -8.28 3.60 6.25
C ARG A 6 -7.10 2.71 5.89
N TYR A 7 -7.23 1.45 6.24
CA TYR A 7 -6.17 0.46 6.04
C TYR A 7 -6.69 -0.63 5.12
N PHE A 8 -5.83 -1.11 4.25
CA PHE A 8 -6.18 -2.24 3.39
C PHE A 8 -4.93 -3.02 3.04
N THR A 9 -5.13 -4.23 2.53
CA THR A 9 -4.03 -5.13 2.22
C THR A 9 -4.04 -5.47 0.74
N GLU A 10 -2.84 -5.73 0.21
CA GLU A 10 -2.65 -6.20 -1.15
C GLU A 10 -1.74 -7.42 -1.12
N THR A 11 -1.93 -8.32 -2.06
CA THR A 11 -1.08 -9.49 -2.17
C THR A 11 -0.46 -9.57 -3.57
N PHE A 12 0.77 -10.06 -3.62
CA PHE A 12 1.49 -10.25 -4.87
C PHE A 12 2.09 -11.65 -4.89
N SER A 13 1.98 -12.33 -6.01
CA SER A 13 2.51 -13.68 -6.16
C SER A 13 3.93 -13.69 -6.73
N ASN A 14 4.47 -12.53 -7.12
CA ASN A 14 5.84 -12.44 -7.58
C ASN A 14 6.41 -11.06 -7.25
N MET A 15 7.73 -10.99 -7.27
CA MET A 15 8.45 -9.78 -6.89
C MET A 15 8.28 -8.66 -7.92
N GLU A 16 8.14 -9.01 -9.18
CA GLU A 16 8.03 -8.00 -10.23
C GLU A 16 6.77 -7.15 -10.06
N ASP A 17 5.66 -7.79 -9.78
CA ASP A 17 4.41 -7.07 -9.56
C ASP A 17 4.47 -6.19 -8.31
N TYR A 18 5.13 -6.69 -7.28
CA TYR A 18 5.32 -5.92 -6.06
C TYR A 18 6.16 -4.67 -6.32
N ILE A 19 7.26 -4.82 -7.02
CA ILE A 19 8.16 -3.70 -7.31
C ILE A 19 7.45 -2.67 -8.17
N GLU A 20 6.69 -3.11 -9.17
CA GLU A 20 5.93 -2.20 -10.00
C GLU A 20 4.91 -1.40 -9.19
N PHE A 21 4.22 -2.08 -8.28
CA PHE A 21 3.25 -1.41 -7.41
C PHE A 21 3.93 -0.35 -6.54
N ILE A 22 5.05 -0.70 -5.91
CA ILE A 22 5.77 0.22 -5.03
C ILE A 22 6.32 1.41 -5.82
N SER A 23 6.78 1.20 -7.04
CA SER A 23 7.25 2.29 -7.89
C SER A 23 6.16 3.30 -8.18
N LYS A 24 4.97 2.81 -8.51
CA LYS A 24 3.82 3.69 -8.74
C LYS A 24 3.41 4.42 -7.48
N LEU A 25 3.46 3.72 -6.36
CA LEU A 25 3.08 4.30 -5.08
C LEU A 25 3.96 5.49 -4.71
N SER A 26 5.26 5.38 -4.94
CA SER A 26 6.19 6.43 -4.57
C SER A 26 6.07 7.66 -5.46
N HIS A 27 5.47 7.53 -6.64
CA HIS A 27 5.32 8.66 -7.57
C HIS A 27 4.01 9.40 -7.42
N ASP A 28 2.95 8.73 -7.05
CA ASP A 28 1.62 9.27 -7.26
C ASP A 28 0.93 9.81 -6.04
N ASP A 29 1.34 9.46 -4.82
CA ASP A 29 0.46 9.82 -3.73
C ASP A 29 1.14 9.92 -2.38
N ASP A 30 1.17 11.13 -1.86
CA ASP A 30 1.60 11.38 -0.48
C ASP A 30 0.59 10.83 0.54
N LYS A 31 -0.60 10.48 0.08
CA LYS A 31 -1.68 10.05 0.97
C LYS A 31 -1.69 8.56 1.21
N LEU A 32 -1.04 7.80 0.34
CA LEU A 32 -1.00 6.35 0.44
C LEU A 32 0.38 5.91 0.89
N LYS A 33 0.44 5.20 2.01
CA LYS A 33 1.71 4.80 2.61
C LYS A 33 1.76 3.32 2.88
N LEU A 34 2.92 2.74 2.62
CA LEU A 34 3.20 1.35 2.99
C LEU A 34 3.55 1.30 4.48
N ILE A 35 2.81 0.50 5.22
CA ILE A 35 3.02 0.37 6.67
C ILE A 35 3.84 -0.85 6.99
N SER A 36 3.53 -1.98 6.37
CA SER A 36 4.25 -3.21 6.63
C SER A 36 4.17 -4.13 5.44
N GLY A 37 5.10 -5.08 5.36
CA GLY A 37 5.11 -6.09 4.33
C GLY A 37 5.74 -7.36 4.88
N ILE A 38 5.16 -8.49 4.53
CA ILE A 38 5.70 -9.79 4.90
C ILE A 38 5.60 -10.73 3.70
N GLU A 39 6.48 -11.72 3.68
CA GLU A 39 6.43 -12.77 2.66
C GLU A 39 6.11 -14.09 3.35
N ILE A 40 5.12 -14.80 2.80
CA ILE A 40 4.73 -16.12 3.29
C ILE A 40 4.58 -17.03 2.09
N ASP A 41 5.39 -18.08 2.02
CA ASP A 41 5.32 -19.10 0.96
C ASP A 41 5.32 -18.51 -0.45
N GLY A 42 6.17 -17.50 -0.67
CA GLY A 42 6.30 -16.88 -1.98
C GLY A 42 5.23 -15.83 -2.28
N ILE A 43 4.33 -15.59 -1.36
CA ILE A 43 3.32 -14.54 -1.51
C ILE A 43 3.70 -13.34 -0.65
N ILE A 44 3.69 -12.18 -1.26
CA ILE A 44 4.02 -10.94 -0.57
C ILE A 44 2.70 -10.27 -0.15
N LEU A 45 2.54 -10.08 1.15
CA LEU A 45 1.37 -9.42 1.70
C LEU A 45 1.79 -8.08 2.28
N ILE A 46 1.17 -7.00 1.81
CA ILE A 46 1.48 -5.67 2.31
C ILE A 46 0.25 -5.02 2.90
N THR A 47 0.47 -4.15 3.87
CA THR A 47 -0.57 -3.35 4.48
C THR A 47 -0.33 -1.89 4.14
N LEU A 48 -1.38 -1.23 3.68
CA LEU A 48 -1.32 0.16 3.25
C LEU A 48 -2.25 1.01 4.09
N LYS A 49 -1.86 2.26 4.27
CA LYS A 49 -2.68 3.26 4.93
C LYS A 49 -2.98 4.36 3.94
N GLU A 50 -4.25 4.67 3.76
CA GLU A 50 -4.67 5.79 2.94
C GLU A 50 -5.29 6.86 3.83
N VAL A 51 -4.80 8.09 3.69
CA VAL A 51 -5.34 9.23 4.40
C VAL A 51 -6.23 10.02 3.44
N TYR A 52 -7.42 10.36 3.88
CA TYR A 52 -8.34 11.10 3.04
C TYR A 52 -9.06 12.18 3.85
N THR A 53 -9.59 13.15 3.15
CA THR A 53 -10.28 14.28 3.75
C THR A 53 -11.79 14.13 3.59
N VAL A 54 -12.53 14.33 4.66
CA VAL A 54 -13.99 14.30 4.65
C VAL A 54 -14.48 15.74 4.82
N LEU A 55 -15.34 16.14 3.90
CA LEU A 55 -15.91 17.48 3.93
C LEU A 55 -17.17 17.54 4.80
#